data_6894cac6f6ee80567ca893b0de712b5f
#
_entry.id   6894cac6f6ee80567ca893b0de712b5f
#
_cell.length_a   1.000
_cell.length_b   1.000
_cell.length_c   1.000
_cell.angle_alpha   90.00
_cell.angle_beta   90.00
_cell.angle_gamma   90.00
#
_symmetry.space_group_name_H-M   'P 1'
#
loop_
_entity.id
_entity.type
_entity.pdbx_description
1 polymer ?
#
loop_
_entity_poly.entity_id
_entity_poly.type
_entity_poly.pdbx_seq_one_letter_code
_entity_poly.pdbx_strand_id
1 'polypeptide(L)'
;MNKKRWISAMLIVTLTCGLGLTACGGTQGSVPGTEEAEVQRYAWPLGSSSPEDTVTQIYAEKFAEEVDRLSGGSMKISVYPNSVLGGDRELLESCKDGDIPFVVQNTAPQVTFMKDTAVFDMPALFETIDEVREHVDNLEFI
;
A
#
# COMPACT_ATOMS: atom_id res chain seq x y z
N MET A 1 -47.08 6.01 -18.90
CA MET A 1 -48.40 6.05 -18.21
C MET A 1 -48.19 5.69 -16.75
N ASN A 2 -48.52 6.68 -15.89
CA ASN A 2 -48.79 6.72 -14.43
C ASN A 2 -47.57 6.57 -13.50
N LYS A 3 -46.97 7.58 -12.98
CA LYS A 3 -47.32 8.64 -11.97
C LYS A 3 -48.20 8.16 -10.81
N LYS A 4 -47.57 8.03 -9.61
CA LYS A 4 -48.19 8.36 -8.27
C LYS A 4 -46.99 8.43 -7.28
N ARG A 5 -46.50 9.55 -6.96
CA ARG A 5 -46.76 10.61 -5.94
C ARG A 5 -47.48 10.08 -4.69
N TRP A 6 -46.70 9.97 -3.60
CA TRP A 6 -47.25 10.05 -2.26
C TRP A 6 -46.45 11.05 -1.44
N ILE A 7 -47.13 12.16 -1.20
CA ILE A 7 -46.80 13.21 -0.25
C ILE A 7 -47.77 12.98 0.93
N SER A 8 -47.26 13.09 2.13
CA SER A 8 -47.95 13.42 3.40
C SER A 8 -47.30 12.66 4.55
N ALA A 9 -47.08 13.17 5.72
CA ALA A 9 -47.37 14.39 6.40
C ALA A 9 -46.49 14.47 7.63
N MET A 10 -45.85 15.53 7.86
CA MET A 10 -45.86 16.45 8.99
C MET A 10 -46.49 15.91 10.28
N LEU A 11 -45.68 15.78 11.34
CA LEU A 11 -46.17 15.86 12.71
C LEU A 11 -45.11 16.57 13.58
N ILE A 12 -45.42 17.83 13.83
CA ILE A 12 -44.80 18.71 14.83
C ILE A 12 -45.32 18.28 16.19
N VAL A 13 -44.43 17.93 17.12
CA VAL A 13 -44.76 17.91 18.53
C VAL A 13 -43.79 18.82 19.26
N THR A 14 -44.27 20.01 19.50
CA THR A 14 -43.77 20.94 20.51
C THR A 14 -44.27 20.49 21.89
N LEU A 15 -43.35 20.27 22.80
CA LEU A 15 -43.70 20.28 24.22
C LEU A 15 -42.64 21.06 25.00
N THR A 16 -43.13 22.20 25.41
CA THR A 16 -42.51 23.18 26.33
C THR A 16 -42.49 22.68 27.77
N CYS A 17 -41.55 23.21 28.50
CA CYS A 17 -41.59 23.56 29.94
C CYS A 17 -40.85 22.62 30.90
N GLY A 18 -39.93 23.23 31.62
CA GLY A 18 -39.32 22.70 32.85
C GLY A 18 -38.09 23.49 33.27
N LEU A 19 -38.30 24.70 33.86
CA LEU A 19 -37.25 25.39 34.60
C LEU A 19 -36.86 24.56 35.84
N GLY A 20 -35.54 24.34 35.97
CA GLY A 20 -34.94 23.82 37.19
C GLY A 20 -33.54 24.43 37.34
N LEU A 21 -33.47 25.56 38.06
CA LEU A 21 -32.20 26.08 38.57
C LEU A 21 -31.66 25.15 39.65
N THR A 22 -30.48 24.60 39.45
CA THR A 22 -29.57 24.26 40.56
C THR A 22 -28.16 24.63 40.14
N ALA A 23 -27.69 25.71 40.74
CA ALA A 23 -26.31 26.12 40.74
C ALA A 23 -25.50 25.11 41.58
N CYS A 24 -24.46 24.53 40.97
CA CYS A 24 -23.32 24.03 41.73
C CYS A 24 -22.06 24.23 40.90
N GLY A 25 -21.21 25.10 41.34
CA GLY A 25 -19.93 25.39 40.73
C GLY A 25 -18.99 24.21 40.78
N GLY A 26 -18.46 23.90 39.63
CA GLY A 26 -17.33 23.02 39.44
C GLY A 26 -16.53 23.58 38.27
N THR A 27 -15.42 24.23 38.63
CA THR A 27 -14.41 24.68 37.69
C THR A 27 -13.81 23.46 37.05
N GLN A 28 -14.38 23.01 35.92
CA GLN A 28 -13.76 22.03 35.08
C GLN A 28 -12.71 22.74 34.22
N GLY A 29 -11.47 22.69 34.72
CA GLY A 29 -10.32 23.04 33.92
C GLY A 29 -10.35 22.22 32.62
N SER A 30 -10.54 22.91 31.51
CA SER A 30 -10.29 22.34 30.18
C SER A 30 -8.81 21.97 30.14
N VAL A 31 -8.52 20.69 30.25
CA VAL A 31 -7.22 20.14 29.87
C VAL A 31 -7.14 20.37 28.38
N PRO A 32 -6.12 21.07 27.85
CA PRO A 32 -5.91 21.10 26.42
C PRO A 32 -5.69 19.65 25.97
N GLY A 33 -6.66 19.07 25.27
CA GLY A 33 -6.47 17.81 24.58
C GLY A 33 -5.30 18.01 23.63
N THR A 34 -4.20 17.35 23.93
CA THR A 34 -3.17 17.12 22.93
C THR A 34 -3.87 16.33 21.83
N GLU A 35 -4.18 16.97 20.71
CA GLU A 35 -4.53 16.28 19.49
C GLU A 35 -3.30 15.42 19.15
N GLU A 36 -3.31 14.17 19.60
CA GLU A 36 -2.40 13.17 19.02
C GLU A 36 -2.74 13.14 17.53
N ALA A 37 -1.83 13.64 16.72
CA ALA A 37 -1.96 13.58 15.29
C ALA A 37 -2.18 12.11 14.92
N GLU A 38 -3.35 11.80 14.38
CA GLU A 38 -3.72 10.45 13.94
C GLU A 38 -2.69 10.02 12.90
N VAL A 39 -1.80 9.10 13.26
CA VAL A 39 -0.78 8.58 12.33
C VAL A 39 -1.50 7.78 11.26
N GLN A 40 -1.56 8.33 10.06
CA GLN A 40 -2.15 7.64 8.92
C GLN A 40 -1.38 6.34 8.65
N ARG A 41 -2.09 5.23 8.58
CA ARG A 41 -1.50 3.89 8.35
C ARG A 41 -1.84 3.40 6.94
N TYR A 42 -0.84 2.82 6.30
CA TYR A 42 -0.95 2.26 4.96
C TYR A 42 -0.65 0.77 4.99
N ALA A 43 -1.41 0.01 4.22
CA ALA A 43 -1.16 -1.41 4.01
C ALA A 43 -1.28 -1.74 2.53
N TRP A 44 -0.23 -2.32 1.95
CA TRP A 44 -0.17 -2.64 0.54
C TRP A 44 0.24 -4.09 0.28
N PRO A 45 -0.33 -4.71 -0.77
CA PRO A 45 0.15 -6.00 -1.24
C PRO A 45 1.42 -5.84 -2.07
N LEU A 46 2.31 -6.83 -1.97
CA LEU A 46 3.43 -7.07 -2.86
C LEU A 46 3.29 -8.46 -3.44
N GLY A 47 3.18 -8.56 -4.76
CA GLY A 47 3.07 -9.83 -5.48
C GLY A 47 4.42 -10.36 -5.94
N SER A 48 4.61 -11.68 -5.84
CA SER A 48 5.74 -12.40 -6.41
C SER A 48 5.28 -13.75 -6.97
N SER A 49 5.73 -14.10 -8.16
CA SER A 49 5.52 -15.45 -8.72
C SER A 49 6.49 -16.49 -8.13
N SER A 50 7.56 -16.02 -7.49
CA SER A 50 8.63 -16.86 -6.97
C SER A 50 8.19 -17.65 -5.74
N PRO A 51 8.70 -18.89 -5.55
CA PRO A 51 8.54 -19.67 -4.33
C PRO A 51 9.22 -19.03 -3.11
N GLU A 52 8.76 -19.43 -1.92
CA GLU A 52 9.20 -18.87 -0.62
C GLU A 52 10.71 -18.96 -0.37
N ASP A 53 11.37 -20.03 -0.83
CA ASP A 53 12.80 -20.27 -0.58
C ASP A 53 13.72 -19.66 -1.63
N THR A 54 13.25 -18.69 -2.42
CA THR A 54 14.07 -18.06 -3.47
C THR A 54 14.66 -16.72 -3.03
N VAL A 55 15.75 -16.33 -3.69
CA VAL A 55 16.39 -15.01 -3.47
C VAL A 55 15.39 -13.87 -3.72
N THR A 56 14.54 -14.00 -4.74
CA THR A 56 13.49 -13.02 -5.05
C THR A 56 12.53 -12.83 -3.88
N GLN A 57 12.10 -13.93 -3.26
CA GLN A 57 11.21 -13.88 -2.11
C GLN A 57 11.89 -13.31 -0.87
N ILE A 58 13.13 -13.73 -0.58
CA ILE A 58 13.92 -13.18 0.53
C ILE A 58 14.08 -11.66 0.38
N TYR A 59 14.31 -11.19 -0.85
CA TYR A 59 14.38 -9.75 -1.14
C TYR A 59 13.05 -9.04 -0.85
N ALA A 60 11.92 -9.62 -1.29
CA ALA A 60 10.59 -9.06 -1.06
C ALA A 60 10.28 -8.92 0.45
N GLU A 61 10.61 -9.93 1.23
CA GLU A 61 10.43 -9.92 2.69
C GLU A 61 11.31 -8.87 3.37
N LYS A 62 12.60 -8.79 2.97
CA LYS A 62 13.50 -7.76 3.49
C LYS A 62 13.05 -6.35 3.13
N PHE A 63 12.53 -6.14 1.94
CA PHE A 63 11.95 -4.88 1.54
C PHE A 63 10.74 -4.52 2.44
N ALA A 64 9.84 -5.47 2.68
CA ALA A 64 8.68 -5.25 3.56
C ALA A 64 9.07 -4.93 5.01
N GLU A 65 10.05 -5.67 5.58
CA GLU A 65 10.62 -5.41 6.90
C GLU A 65 11.21 -4.00 7.00
N GLU A 66 11.97 -3.58 5.98
CA GLU A 66 12.65 -2.30 5.99
C GLU A 66 11.69 -1.13 5.84
N VAL A 67 10.63 -1.28 5.04
CA VAL A 67 9.56 -0.28 4.94
C VAL A 67 8.83 -0.12 6.29
N ASP A 68 8.49 -1.21 6.97
CA ASP A 68 7.85 -1.15 8.30
C ASP A 68 8.78 -0.44 9.31
N ARG A 69 10.06 -0.81 9.33
CA ARG A 69 11.08 -0.22 10.20
C ARG A 69 11.28 1.28 9.96
N LEU A 70 11.48 1.68 8.70
CA LEU A 70 11.75 3.08 8.33
C LEU A 70 10.54 3.99 8.53
N SER A 71 9.34 3.43 8.36
CA SER A 71 8.09 4.17 8.55
C SER A 71 7.62 4.23 10.01
N GLY A 72 8.34 3.59 10.93
CA GLY A 72 7.91 3.47 12.33
C GLY A 72 6.59 2.72 12.48
N GLY A 73 6.30 1.74 11.60
CA GLY A 73 5.09 0.93 11.61
C GLY A 73 3.87 1.59 10.95
N SER A 74 4.02 2.77 10.35
CA SER A 74 2.90 3.44 9.65
C SER A 74 2.62 2.86 8.26
N MET A 75 3.61 2.19 7.64
CA MET A 75 3.50 1.55 6.34
C MET A 75 3.78 0.06 6.47
N LYS A 76 2.85 -0.77 6.02
CA LYS A 76 3.00 -2.23 6.01
C LYS A 76 2.86 -2.79 4.61
N ILE A 77 3.76 -3.71 4.26
CA ILE A 77 3.71 -4.45 3.01
C ILE A 77 3.44 -5.93 3.33
N SER A 78 2.37 -6.46 2.75
CA SER A 78 2.03 -7.89 2.83
C SER A 78 2.57 -8.60 1.59
N VAL A 79 3.49 -9.53 1.78
CA VAL A 79 4.13 -10.27 0.68
C VAL A 79 3.32 -11.51 0.33
N TYR A 80 3.04 -11.70 -0.97
CA TYR A 80 2.28 -12.82 -1.52
C TYR A 80 3.13 -13.58 -2.55
N PRO A 81 3.82 -14.66 -2.12
CA PRO A 81 4.64 -15.52 -2.99
C PRO A 81 3.81 -16.49 -3.84
N ASN A 82 4.48 -17.37 -4.57
CA ASN A 82 3.89 -18.53 -5.25
C ASN A 82 2.76 -18.18 -6.24
N SER A 83 2.84 -17.03 -6.89
CA SER A 83 1.81 -16.57 -7.84
C SER A 83 0.40 -16.45 -7.24
N VAL A 84 0.26 -16.22 -5.91
CA VAL A 84 -1.04 -16.09 -5.25
C VAL A 84 -1.87 -14.95 -5.83
N LEU A 85 -1.21 -13.85 -6.23
CA LEU A 85 -1.85 -12.69 -6.86
C LEU A 85 -1.76 -12.69 -8.39
N GLY A 86 -1.22 -13.74 -9.00
CA GLY A 86 -1.04 -13.91 -10.44
C GLY A 86 0.36 -14.32 -10.83
N GLY A 87 0.53 -14.73 -12.09
CA GLY A 87 1.83 -15.03 -12.70
C GLY A 87 2.60 -13.75 -13.05
N ASP A 88 3.86 -13.89 -13.49
CA ASP A 88 4.77 -12.78 -13.78
C ASP A 88 4.14 -11.68 -14.65
N ARG A 89 3.51 -12.08 -15.74
CA ARG A 89 2.89 -11.13 -16.66
C ARG A 89 1.67 -10.44 -16.05
N GLU A 90 0.80 -11.21 -15.40
CA GLU A 90 -0.41 -10.68 -14.76
C GLU A 90 -0.07 -9.69 -13.64
N LEU A 91 0.98 -10.00 -12.85
CA LEU A 91 1.48 -9.10 -11.82
C LEU A 91 1.98 -7.78 -12.40
N LEU A 92 2.73 -7.82 -13.52
CA LEU A 92 3.20 -6.59 -14.19
C LEU A 92 2.05 -5.77 -14.77
N GLU A 93 1.05 -6.42 -15.39
CA GLU A 93 -0.14 -5.77 -15.90
C GLU A 93 -0.91 -5.10 -14.76
N SER A 94 -1.15 -5.82 -13.64
CA SER A 94 -1.82 -5.28 -12.45
C SER A 94 -1.04 -4.13 -11.79
N CYS A 95 0.29 -4.22 -11.79
CA CYS A 95 1.13 -3.13 -11.26
C CYS A 95 1.05 -1.88 -12.14
N LYS A 96 1.12 -2.06 -13.46
CA LYS A 96 0.98 -0.98 -14.44
C LYS A 96 -0.39 -0.29 -14.35
N ASP A 97 -1.44 -1.07 -14.12
CA ASP A 97 -2.81 -0.57 -14.03
C ASP A 97 -3.13 0.03 -12.64
N GLY A 98 -2.23 -0.16 -11.66
CA GLY A 98 -2.33 0.41 -10.32
C GLY A 98 -3.12 -0.46 -9.32
N ASP A 99 -3.49 -1.68 -9.68
CA ASP A 99 -4.23 -2.61 -8.82
C ASP A 99 -3.33 -3.21 -7.72
N ILE A 100 -2.07 -3.52 -8.06
CA ILE A 100 -1.04 -4.02 -7.15
C ILE A 100 0.12 -3.03 -7.14
N PRO A 101 0.38 -2.34 -6.02
CA PRO A 101 1.38 -1.27 -5.99
C PRO A 101 2.83 -1.77 -6.03
N PHE A 102 3.10 -3.01 -5.64
CA PHE A 102 4.45 -3.58 -5.59
C PHE A 102 4.50 -4.97 -6.19
N VAL A 103 5.50 -5.20 -7.04
CA VAL A 103 5.82 -6.50 -7.63
C VAL A 103 7.32 -6.73 -7.57
N VAL A 104 7.74 -7.91 -7.16
CA VAL A 104 9.14 -8.35 -7.21
C VAL A 104 9.24 -9.59 -8.07
N GLN A 105 10.07 -9.53 -9.10
CA GLN A 105 10.30 -10.63 -10.03
C GLN A 105 11.63 -10.47 -10.77
N ASN A 106 12.03 -11.50 -11.54
CA ASN A 106 13.21 -11.47 -12.38
C ASN A 106 13.07 -10.46 -13.54
N THR A 107 14.16 -10.12 -14.19
CA THR A 107 14.20 -9.16 -15.31
C THR A 107 13.53 -9.70 -16.58
N ALA A 108 13.67 -10.98 -16.89
CA ALA A 108 13.20 -11.59 -18.11
C ALA A 108 11.69 -11.32 -18.43
N PRO A 109 10.75 -11.49 -17.52
CA PRO A 109 9.34 -11.13 -17.77
C PRO A 109 9.12 -9.64 -18.02
N GLN A 110 9.99 -8.77 -17.46
CA GLN A 110 9.87 -7.31 -17.57
C GLN A 110 10.17 -6.79 -18.99
N VAL A 111 10.94 -7.53 -19.79
CA VAL A 111 11.33 -7.14 -21.16
C VAL A 111 10.11 -6.83 -22.05
N THR A 112 8.97 -7.44 -21.79
CA THR A 112 7.72 -7.17 -22.53
C THR A 112 7.21 -5.74 -22.29
N PHE A 113 7.49 -5.17 -21.14
CA PHE A 113 7.06 -3.82 -20.72
C PHE A 113 8.16 -2.78 -20.85
N MET A 114 9.39 -3.17 -20.51
CA MET A 114 10.59 -2.35 -20.55
C MET A 114 11.68 -3.08 -21.32
N LYS A 115 11.84 -2.74 -22.58
CA LYS A 115 12.79 -3.45 -23.50
C LYS A 115 14.24 -3.35 -23.04
N ASP A 116 14.60 -2.30 -22.37
CA ASP A 116 15.98 -2.06 -21.93
C ASP A 116 16.43 -3.04 -20.84
N THR A 117 15.49 -3.65 -20.11
CA THR A 117 15.80 -4.70 -19.14
C THR A 117 16.36 -5.97 -19.77
N ALA A 118 16.22 -6.13 -21.11
CA ALA A 118 16.81 -7.24 -21.84
C ALA A 118 18.33 -7.29 -21.73
N VAL A 119 18.98 -6.19 -21.38
CA VAL A 119 20.43 -6.14 -21.19
C VAL A 119 20.88 -7.12 -20.11
N PHE A 120 20.08 -7.31 -19.04
CA PHE A 120 20.42 -8.22 -17.95
C PHE A 120 20.28 -9.71 -18.32
N ASP A 121 19.56 -10.01 -19.40
CA ASP A 121 19.35 -11.38 -19.89
C ASP A 121 20.28 -11.73 -21.06
N MET A 122 21.19 -10.81 -21.44
CA MET A 122 22.17 -11.06 -22.50
C MET A 122 23.24 -12.04 -22.02
N PRO A 123 23.44 -13.16 -22.74
CA PRO A 123 24.48 -14.11 -22.36
C PRO A 123 25.88 -13.49 -22.50
N ALA A 124 26.75 -13.80 -21.54
CA ALA A 124 28.16 -13.38 -21.54
C ALA A 124 28.39 -11.85 -21.54
N LEU A 125 27.39 -11.07 -21.08
CA LEU A 125 27.55 -9.62 -20.91
C LEU A 125 28.55 -9.31 -19.78
N PHE A 126 28.49 -10.12 -18.72
CA PHE A 126 29.39 -10.04 -17.59
C PHE A 126 30.08 -11.39 -17.37
N GLU A 127 31.36 -11.37 -16.99
CA GLU A 127 32.12 -12.60 -16.71
C GLU A 127 31.96 -13.04 -15.26
N THR A 128 31.73 -12.10 -14.35
CA THR A 128 31.63 -12.35 -12.90
C THR A 128 30.47 -11.59 -12.26
N ILE A 129 30.02 -12.09 -11.10
CA ILE A 129 28.99 -11.41 -10.31
C ILE A 129 29.48 -10.07 -9.74
N ASP A 130 30.79 -9.94 -9.49
CA ASP A 130 31.35 -8.69 -8.98
C ASP A 130 31.35 -7.60 -10.06
N GLU A 131 31.57 -7.97 -11.31
CA GLU A 131 31.40 -7.07 -12.46
C GLU A 131 29.95 -6.59 -12.61
N VAL A 132 28.97 -7.49 -12.44
CA VAL A 132 27.55 -7.10 -12.41
C VAL A 132 27.28 -6.07 -11.33
N ARG A 133 27.78 -6.31 -10.10
CA ARG A 133 27.57 -5.39 -8.97
C ARG A 133 28.19 -4.02 -9.22
N GLU A 134 29.42 -3.98 -9.74
CA GLU A 134 30.09 -2.72 -10.06
C GLU A 134 29.29 -1.87 -11.05
N HIS A 135 28.66 -2.48 -12.06
CA HIS A 135 27.86 -1.77 -13.06
C HIS A 135 26.48 -1.36 -12.53
N VAL A 136 25.81 -2.23 -11.77
CA VAL A 136 24.47 -1.95 -11.22
C VAL A 136 24.53 -0.91 -10.11
N ASP A 137 25.59 -0.88 -9.30
CA ASP A 137 25.76 0.12 -8.25
C ASP A 137 26.22 1.49 -8.78
N ASN A 138 26.58 1.56 -10.05
CA ASN A 138 26.97 2.81 -10.68
C ASN A 138 25.74 3.59 -11.14
N LEU A 139 25.47 4.75 -10.52
CA LEU A 139 24.33 5.61 -10.82
C LEU A 139 24.31 6.16 -12.26
N GLU A 140 25.44 6.11 -12.98
CA GLU A 140 25.47 6.51 -14.40
C GLU A 140 24.90 5.44 -15.33
N PHE A 141 24.75 4.20 -14.83
CA PHE A 141 24.18 3.09 -15.59
C PHE A 141 22.64 3.08 -15.56
N ILE A 142 22.04 3.66 -14.54
CA ILE A 142 20.60 3.72 -14.30
C ILE A 142 20.06 5.08 -14.75
#